data_1f9c34b0e6253c94d884f4dba762d7ab
#
_entry.id   1f9c34b0e6253c94d884f4dba762d7ab
#
_cell.length_a   1.000
_cell.length_b   1.000
_cell.length_c   1.000
_cell.angle_alpha   90.00
_cell.angle_beta   90.00
_cell.angle_gamma   90.00
#
_symmetry.space_group_name_H-M   'P 1'
#
loop_
_entity.id
_entity.type
_entity.pdbx_description
1 polymer ?
#
loop_
_entity_poly.entity_id
_entity_poly.type
_entity_poly.pdbx_seq_one_letter_code
_entity_poly.pdbx_strand_id
1 'polypeptide(L)'
;MFKNVTIHQFDAELAQAMDNEAKRQEDHIELIASENYCSPAVMEAQGSQLTNKYAEGYPGKRYYGGCEYVDVVEQLAIDRAKELFGADYANVQPHAGSQANSAVF
;
A
#
# COMPACT_ATOMS: atom_id res chain seq x y z
N MET A 1 -18.01 1.21 -14.62
CA MET A 1 -17.51 -0.02 -15.26
C MET A 1 -17.97 -1.25 -14.50
N PHE A 2 -17.51 -1.50 -13.29
CA PHE A 2 -18.01 -2.56 -12.42
C PHE A 2 -19.02 -2.01 -11.44
N LYS A 3 -19.99 -2.85 -11.02
CA LYS A 3 -20.90 -2.47 -9.94
C LYS A 3 -20.12 -2.26 -8.66
N ASN A 4 -20.47 -1.25 -7.90
CA ASN A 4 -19.85 -0.98 -6.61
C ASN A 4 -20.45 -1.95 -5.56
N VAL A 5 -19.87 -3.15 -5.49
CA VAL A 5 -20.33 -4.23 -4.62
C VAL A 5 -19.27 -4.44 -3.53
N THR A 6 -19.70 -4.50 -2.28
CA THR A 6 -18.80 -4.80 -1.16
C THR A 6 -18.41 -6.28 -1.17
N ILE A 7 -17.29 -6.59 -0.49
CA ILE A 7 -16.88 -7.99 -0.35
C ILE A 7 -17.94 -8.83 0.36
N HIS A 8 -18.68 -8.25 1.31
CA HIS A 8 -19.77 -8.93 2.00
C HIS A 8 -20.91 -9.33 1.07
N GLN A 9 -21.14 -8.57 0.02
CA GLN A 9 -22.17 -8.86 -0.99
C GLN A 9 -21.67 -9.83 -2.06
N PHE A 10 -20.37 -9.80 -2.34
CA PHE A 10 -19.77 -10.56 -3.43
C PHE A 10 -19.28 -11.94 -2.98
N ASP A 11 -18.65 -12.02 -1.80
CA ASP A 11 -18.07 -13.24 -1.26
C ASP A 11 -18.23 -13.25 0.26
N ALA A 12 -19.36 -13.77 0.70
CA ALA A 12 -19.73 -13.77 2.11
C ALA A 12 -18.80 -14.63 2.96
N GLU A 13 -18.25 -15.70 2.41
CA GLU A 13 -17.35 -16.60 3.13
C GLU A 13 -16.00 -15.90 3.40
N LEU A 14 -15.44 -15.24 2.40
CA LEU A 14 -14.23 -14.44 2.56
C LEU A 14 -14.47 -13.28 3.52
N ALA A 15 -15.59 -12.57 3.36
CA ALA A 15 -15.93 -11.46 4.23
C ALA A 15 -16.02 -11.86 5.70
N GLN A 16 -16.62 -13.03 5.98
CA GLN A 16 -16.70 -13.55 7.33
C GLN A 16 -15.32 -13.86 7.92
N ALA A 17 -14.42 -14.41 7.12
CA ALA A 17 -13.03 -14.65 7.56
C ALA A 17 -12.30 -13.34 7.87
N MET A 18 -12.51 -12.32 7.04
CA MET A 18 -11.93 -10.98 7.26
C MET A 18 -12.47 -10.33 8.54
N ASP A 19 -13.76 -10.42 8.77
CA ASP A 19 -14.38 -9.88 9.98
C ASP A 19 -13.89 -10.61 11.24
N ASN A 20 -13.74 -11.92 11.16
CA ASN A 20 -13.21 -12.72 12.26
C ASN A 20 -11.75 -12.34 12.58
N GLU A 21 -10.94 -12.11 11.54
CA GLU A 21 -9.57 -11.66 11.73
C GLU A 21 -9.49 -10.25 12.32
N ALA A 22 -10.34 -9.33 11.85
CA ALA A 22 -10.40 -8.00 12.42
C ALA A 22 -10.75 -8.06 13.92
N LYS A 23 -11.71 -8.91 14.28
CA LYS A 23 -12.08 -9.12 15.68
C LYS A 23 -10.95 -9.77 16.49
N ARG A 24 -10.26 -10.74 15.91
CA ARG A 24 -9.11 -11.36 16.57
C ARG A 24 -8.03 -10.35 16.89
N GLN A 25 -7.70 -9.48 15.93
CA GLN A 25 -6.69 -8.44 16.13
C GLN A 25 -7.09 -7.46 17.23
N GLU A 26 -8.35 -7.13 17.33
CA GLU A 26 -8.85 -6.19 18.33
C GLU A 26 -8.90 -6.82 19.73
N ASP A 27 -9.26 -8.10 19.82
CA ASP A 27 -9.46 -8.78 21.10
C ASP A 27 -8.17 -9.34 21.72
N HIS A 28 -7.08 -9.44 20.98
CA HIS A 28 -5.85 -10.09 21.42
C HIS A 28 -4.67 -9.11 21.46
N ILE A 29 -3.77 -9.36 22.40
CA ILE A 29 -2.51 -8.62 22.48
C ILE A 29 -1.53 -9.25 21.50
N GLU A 30 -0.95 -8.44 20.62
CA GLU A 30 0.07 -8.87 19.67
C GLU A 30 1.45 -8.80 20.31
N LEU A 31 2.10 -9.96 20.43
CA LEU A 31 3.44 -10.07 21.04
C LEU A 31 4.54 -10.42 20.03
N ILE A 32 4.19 -10.55 18.75
CA ILE A 32 5.18 -10.78 17.69
C ILE A 32 5.84 -9.45 17.35
N ALA A 33 7.12 -9.31 17.68
CA ALA A 33 7.84 -8.04 17.56
C ALA A 33 7.94 -7.50 16.13
N SER A 34 7.83 -8.35 15.13
CA SER A 34 7.89 -7.96 13.71
C SER A 34 6.55 -7.52 13.13
N GLU A 35 5.46 -7.70 13.85
CA GLU A 35 4.14 -7.27 13.38
C GLU A 35 3.84 -5.83 13.76
N ASN A 36 3.18 -5.12 12.85
CA ASN A 36 2.72 -3.75 13.05
C ASN A 36 1.34 -3.58 12.42
N TYR A 37 0.46 -2.90 13.11
CA TYR A 37 -0.88 -2.62 12.59
C TYR A 37 -0.88 -1.29 11.84
N CYS A 38 -1.22 -1.34 10.56
CA CYS A 38 -1.35 -0.14 9.77
C CYS A 38 -2.72 0.51 9.99
N SER A 39 -2.79 1.82 9.76
CA SER A 39 -4.03 2.56 9.90
C SER A 39 -5.06 2.19 8.81
N PRO A 40 -6.36 2.41 9.07
CA PRO A 40 -7.38 2.25 8.03
C PRO A 40 -7.09 3.05 6.76
N ALA A 41 -6.51 4.26 6.89
CA ALA A 41 -6.15 5.09 5.75
C ALA A 41 -5.08 4.44 4.85
N VAL A 42 -4.10 3.76 5.46
CA VAL A 42 -3.08 3.02 4.71
C VAL A 42 -3.73 1.85 3.94
N MET A 43 -4.61 1.11 4.60
CA MET A 43 -5.32 -0.01 3.97
C MET A 43 -6.22 0.47 2.82
N GLU A 44 -6.90 1.60 2.99
CA GLU A 44 -7.74 2.21 1.96
C GLU A 44 -6.92 2.62 0.74
N ALA A 45 -5.78 3.26 0.94
CA ALA A 45 -4.90 3.66 -0.15
C ALA A 45 -4.36 2.44 -0.91
N GLN A 46 -3.94 1.41 -0.20
CA GLN A 46 -3.39 0.18 -0.79
C GLN A 46 -4.42 -0.57 -1.62
N GLY A 47 -5.67 -0.62 -1.17
CA GLY A 47 -6.78 -1.30 -1.86
C GLY A 47 -7.55 -0.41 -2.83
N SER A 48 -7.01 0.73 -3.21
CA SER A 48 -7.69 1.70 -4.07
C SER A 48 -7.55 1.39 -5.56
N GLN A 49 -8.13 2.24 -6.40
CA GLN A 49 -8.03 2.16 -7.87
C GLN A 49 -6.60 2.30 -8.39
N LEU A 50 -5.68 2.81 -7.58
CA LEU A 50 -4.25 2.84 -7.91
C LEU A 50 -3.71 1.43 -8.23
N THR A 51 -4.30 0.39 -7.65
CA THR A 51 -3.99 -1.02 -7.91
C THR A 51 -4.09 -1.38 -9.39
N ASN A 52 -4.95 -0.71 -10.16
CA ASN A 52 -5.20 -1.02 -11.56
C ASN A 52 -4.17 -0.39 -12.51
N LYS A 53 -3.35 0.54 -12.04
CA LYS A 53 -2.47 1.30 -12.94
C LYS A 53 -1.06 0.74 -12.97
N TYR A 54 -0.66 0.32 -14.13
CA TYR A 54 0.72 -0.07 -14.41
C TYR A 54 1.58 1.19 -14.56
N ALA A 55 2.66 1.32 -13.76
CA ALA A 55 3.45 2.56 -13.66
C ALA A 55 4.96 2.30 -13.65
N GLU A 56 5.44 1.49 -14.61
CA GLU A 56 6.87 1.25 -14.79
C GLU A 56 7.62 2.56 -15.03
N GLY A 57 8.78 2.69 -14.41
CA GLY A 57 9.60 3.90 -14.47
C GLY A 57 9.48 4.71 -13.18
N TYR A 58 9.68 6.01 -13.31
CA TYR A 58 9.64 6.95 -12.17
C TYR A 58 8.74 8.14 -12.49
N PRO A 59 8.34 8.95 -11.51
CA PRO A 59 7.52 10.14 -11.76
C PRO A 59 8.09 11.00 -12.86
N GLY A 60 7.28 11.34 -13.84
CA GLY A 60 7.69 12.10 -15.03
C GLY A 60 8.51 11.34 -16.06
N LYS A 61 8.86 10.09 -15.79
CA LYS A 61 9.68 9.22 -16.66
C LYS A 61 9.08 7.82 -16.72
N ARG A 62 7.83 7.73 -17.17
CA ARG A 62 7.13 6.45 -17.28
C ARG A 62 7.25 5.85 -18.68
N TYR A 63 7.15 4.55 -18.75
CA TYR A 63 7.12 3.83 -20.04
C TYR A 63 5.74 3.88 -20.69
N TYR A 64 4.67 4.12 -19.90
CA TYR A 64 3.29 4.10 -20.38
C TYR A 64 2.58 5.40 -20.02
N GLY A 65 1.55 5.73 -20.79
CA GLY A 65 0.71 6.90 -20.53
C GLY A 65 -0.28 6.70 -19.39
N GLY A 66 -0.96 7.78 -18.99
CA GLY A 66 -2.00 7.74 -17.96
C GLY A 66 -1.46 7.71 -16.54
N CYS A 67 -0.25 8.20 -16.31
CA CYS A 67 0.41 8.15 -15.01
C CYS A 67 0.40 9.49 -14.27
N GLU A 68 -0.30 10.49 -14.76
CA GLU A 68 -0.29 11.84 -14.18
C GLU A 68 -0.70 11.87 -12.70
N TYR A 69 -1.62 11.03 -12.28
CA TYR A 69 -2.05 10.98 -10.86
C TYR A 69 -1.23 10.00 -10.03
N VAL A 70 -0.80 8.89 -10.62
CA VAL A 70 0.13 7.96 -9.97
C VAL A 70 1.45 8.64 -9.68
N ASP A 71 1.91 9.52 -10.57
CA ASP A 71 3.11 10.33 -10.37
C ASP A 71 2.98 11.23 -9.14
N VAL A 72 1.81 11.83 -8.94
CA VAL A 72 1.55 12.64 -7.75
C VAL A 72 1.66 11.78 -6.48
N VAL A 73 1.06 10.60 -6.48
CA VAL A 73 1.09 9.69 -5.32
C VAL A 73 2.51 9.26 -4.99
N GLU A 74 3.27 8.83 -5.99
CA GLU A 74 4.66 8.40 -5.76
C GLU A 74 5.55 9.57 -5.33
N GLN A 75 5.38 10.74 -5.94
CA GLN A 75 6.15 11.92 -5.54
C GLN A 75 5.84 12.35 -4.10
N LEU A 76 4.58 12.31 -3.68
CA LEU A 76 4.20 12.57 -2.29
C LEU A 76 4.89 11.60 -1.33
N ALA A 77 4.94 10.32 -1.68
CA ALA A 77 5.61 9.31 -0.85
C ALA A 77 7.10 9.59 -0.74
N ILE A 78 7.76 9.93 -1.86
CA ILE A 78 9.18 10.29 -1.89
C ILE A 78 9.45 11.51 -1.00
N ASP A 79 8.70 12.57 -1.18
CA ASP A 79 8.90 13.83 -0.46
C ASP A 79 8.69 13.64 1.05
N ARG A 80 7.64 12.91 1.43
CA ARG A 80 7.32 12.64 2.83
C ARG A 80 8.34 11.70 3.50
N ALA A 81 8.84 10.69 2.77
CA ALA A 81 9.92 9.84 3.27
C ALA A 81 11.20 10.65 3.51
N LYS A 82 11.55 11.53 2.58
CA LYS A 82 12.70 12.42 2.73
C LYS A 82 12.57 13.33 3.94
N GLU A 83 11.40 13.92 4.14
CA GLU A 83 11.13 14.79 5.29
C GLU A 83 11.19 13.99 6.61
N LEU A 84 10.53 12.83 6.66
CA LEU A 84 10.47 12.01 7.87
C LEU A 84 11.84 11.54 8.35
N PHE A 85 12.71 11.15 7.43
CA PHE A 85 14.03 10.61 7.75
C PHE A 85 15.17 11.63 7.61
N GLY A 86 14.89 12.86 7.21
CA GLY A 86 15.92 13.86 6.94
C GLY A 86 16.88 13.43 5.83
N ALA A 87 16.38 12.72 4.82
CA ALA A 87 17.18 12.15 3.75
C ALA A 87 17.18 13.05 2.51
N ASP A 88 18.30 13.04 1.78
CA ASP A 88 18.40 13.76 0.52
C ASP A 88 17.70 13.04 -0.63
N TYR A 89 17.64 11.71 -0.55
CA TYR A 89 17.06 10.85 -1.58
C TYR A 89 16.17 9.79 -0.94
N ALA A 90 15.14 9.36 -1.65
CA ALA A 90 14.27 8.26 -1.26
C ALA A 90 13.77 7.51 -2.48
N ASN A 91 13.75 6.18 -2.39
CA ASN A 91 13.09 5.32 -3.36
C ASN A 91 11.99 4.55 -2.63
N VAL A 92 10.75 4.71 -3.08
CA VAL A 92 9.57 4.14 -2.44
C VAL A 92 8.97 2.97 -3.22
N GLN A 93 9.70 2.46 -4.22
CA GLN A 93 9.21 1.39 -5.09
C GLN A 93 9.40 -0.05 -4.55
N PRO A 94 10.31 -0.34 -3.60
CA PRO A 94 10.42 -1.71 -3.10
C PRO A 94 9.07 -2.24 -2.57
N HIS A 95 8.75 -3.48 -2.92
CA HIS A 95 7.49 -4.11 -2.50
C HIS A 95 7.50 -4.55 -1.04
N ALA A 96 8.69 -4.80 -0.50
CA ALA A 96 8.85 -5.26 0.88
C ALA A 96 10.24 -4.91 1.40
N GLY A 97 10.41 -5.00 2.71
CA GLY A 97 11.70 -4.75 3.37
C GLY A 97 12.82 -5.65 2.85
N SER A 98 12.52 -6.90 2.52
CA SER A 98 13.51 -7.81 1.95
C SER A 98 14.04 -7.31 0.60
N GLN A 99 13.17 -6.78 -0.25
CA GLN A 99 13.58 -6.21 -1.54
C GLN A 99 14.40 -4.94 -1.35
N ALA A 100 14.00 -4.07 -0.42
CA ALA A 100 14.76 -2.87 -0.09
C ALA A 100 16.14 -3.21 0.44
N ASN A 101 16.22 -4.18 1.34
CA ASN A 101 17.50 -4.66 1.87
C ASN A 101 18.40 -5.25 0.78
N SER A 102 17.82 -6.02 -0.15
CA SER A 102 18.58 -6.56 -1.28
C SER A 102 19.20 -5.46 -2.13
N ALA A 103 18.51 -4.35 -2.31
CA ALA A 103 19.03 -3.22 -3.07
C ALA A 103 20.21 -2.52 -2.36
N VAL A 104 20.22 -2.53 -1.02
CA VAL A 104 21.28 -1.94 -0.21
C VAL A 104 22.52 -2.83 -0.17
N PHE A 105 22.33 -4.15 -0.09
CA PHE A 105 23.42 -5.11 -0.06
C PHE A 105 24.14 -5.23 -1.41
#